data_53d48376cc7e0db07840db66944a6776
#
_entry.id   53d48376cc7e0db07840db66944a6776
#
_cell.length_a   1.000
_cell.length_b   1.000
_cell.length_c   1.000
_cell.angle_alpha   90.00
_cell.angle_beta   90.00
_cell.angle_gamma   90.00
#
_symmetry.space_group_name_H-M   'P 1'
#
loop_
_entity.id
_entity.type
_entity.pdbx_description
1 polymer ?
#
loop_
_entity_poly.entity_id
_entity_poly.type
_entity_poly.pdbx_seq_one_letter_code
_entity_poly.pdbx_strand_id
1 'polypeptide(L)'
;MSENTNTTKRRSAIQIMGSLIGLVKPLLHIMLAAIILGTLGYLCAIFLTILAGQVIVHGLLTGVAGMIVPVDNMWLVLTPVKTIITVMIVMAVLRGILHYVEQYCNHFIAFKLLAIIRHKVFAALRKLCPAKLEGRDKGNLISIITTDIELLEVFYAHTISPIAIATLTSIIMVIFIGRYHWLAGLLALAAYLIVGVAIPMWNGKRGSQKGMEFRTNFGELNSFVLDSLRGLDETIQYGQGEKRKEQMSERSKNLAGMQESLSKMEGSQRSFTNMVILLASFGMLALTIWLYAKGEMGFEGILTCTIAMMGSFGPVVALSSLSNNLNQTLASGERVLSLLEETPLVEEIPGDVETSGAESMEYEFTGAEAENVTFAYGEEVILDNYSLKLQPGKITGIHGASGSGKSTLLKLLMRFWDVQDGSVSVDGTDVRKIPTKHLRDMESYVTQETHLFHDSIANNIAIAKPGASREEIMEAAKKASIHDFIMTLSKGYDTEVGELGDTLSGGEKQRIGIARAFLHECPLILLDEPTSNLDSLNEGIILKSLKESAEKKTVVLVSHRVSTMNVADVVYEMKNGRIS
;
A
#
# COMPACT_ATOMS: atom_id res chain seq x y z
N MET A 1 11.58 23.44 10.10
CA MET A 1 10.57 22.40 10.36
C MET A 1 11.26 21.25 11.08
N SER A 2 11.21 21.25 12.40
CA SER A 2 11.73 20.13 13.19
C SER A 2 10.63 19.05 13.22
N GLU A 3 10.92 17.92 12.59
CA GLU A 3 10.12 16.72 12.76
C GLU A 3 10.07 16.37 14.25
N ASN A 4 8.91 16.59 14.85
CA ASN A 4 8.58 15.95 16.11
C ASN A 4 8.37 14.46 15.80
N THR A 5 9.48 13.76 15.58
CA THR A 5 9.52 12.31 15.57
C THR A 5 9.20 11.83 16.99
N ASN A 6 7.91 11.67 17.27
CA ASN A 6 7.52 10.65 18.22
C ASN A 6 8.21 9.38 17.75
N THR A 7 9.33 9.04 18.37
CA THR A 7 10.08 7.80 18.13
C THR A 7 9.21 6.65 18.59
N THR A 8 8.18 6.32 17.78
CA THR A 8 7.54 5.02 17.87
C THR A 8 8.66 4.00 17.71
N LYS A 9 8.93 3.27 18.76
CA LYS A 9 9.96 2.25 18.85
C LYS A 9 9.85 1.35 17.64
N ARG A 10 10.80 1.48 16.69
CA ARG A 10 10.79 0.75 15.42
C ARG A 10 10.59 -0.73 15.71
N ARG A 11 9.56 -1.34 15.15
CA ARG A 11 9.23 -2.75 15.38
C ARG A 11 10.40 -3.64 14.97
N SER A 12 10.65 -4.70 15.72
CA SER A 12 11.60 -5.72 15.31
C SER A 12 11.08 -6.46 14.07
N ALA A 13 11.99 -7.01 13.26
CA ALA A 13 11.62 -7.81 12.08
C ALA A 13 10.62 -8.94 12.42
N ILE A 14 10.77 -9.57 13.59
CA ILE A 14 9.88 -10.62 14.07
C ILE A 14 8.47 -10.09 14.37
N GLN A 15 8.37 -8.89 14.96
CA GLN A 15 7.08 -8.26 15.24
C GLN A 15 6.35 -7.88 13.95
N ILE A 16 7.08 -7.31 12.97
CA ILE A 16 6.52 -6.98 11.66
C ILE A 16 5.99 -8.26 10.98
N MET A 17 6.81 -9.32 10.94
CA MET A 17 6.41 -10.61 10.37
C MET A 17 5.17 -11.17 11.07
N GLY A 18 5.12 -11.13 12.39
CA GLY A 18 3.97 -11.58 13.18
C GLY A 18 2.69 -10.82 12.86
N SER A 19 2.77 -9.48 12.74
CA SER A 19 1.63 -8.64 12.36
C SER A 19 1.15 -8.92 10.93
N LEU A 20 2.09 -9.08 9.98
CA LEU A 20 1.76 -9.43 8.60
C LEU A 20 1.13 -10.83 8.49
N ILE A 21 1.63 -11.83 9.22
CA ILE A 21 1.03 -13.16 9.31
C ILE A 21 -0.38 -13.07 9.92
N GLY A 22 -0.61 -12.16 10.86
CA GLY A 22 -1.94 -11.90 11.42
C GLY A 22 -2.98 -11.51 10.37
N LEU A 23 -2.58 -10.83 9.30
CA LEU A 23 -3.47 -10.48 8.19
C LEU A 23 -3.88 -11.69 7.35
N VAL A 24 -3.13 -12.79 7.38
CA VAL A 24 -3.41 -14.04 6.62
C VAL A 24 -4.52 -14.88 7.28
N LYS A 25 -4.92 -14.59 8.53
CA LYS A 25 -5.91 -15.42 9.26
C LYS A 25 -7.09 -15.91 8.41
N PRO A 26 -7.73 -15.08 7.55
CA PRO A 26 -8.86 -15.54 6.73
C PRO A 26 -8.49 -16.63 5.71
N LEU A 27 -7.23 -16.71 5.29
CA LEU A 27 -6.72 -17.60 4.25
C LEU A 27 -5.76 -18.68 4.79
N LEU A 28 -5.68 -18.84 6.12
CA LEU A 28 -4.74 -19.75 6.78
C LEU A 28 -4.89 -21.20 6.31
N HIS A 29 -6.13 -21.65 6.04
CA HIS A 29 -6.40 -23.01 5.55
C HIS A 29 -5.80 -23.26 4.16
N ILE A 30 -5.83 -22.25 3.27
CA ILE A 30 -5.21 -22.35 1.93
C ILE A 30 -3.69 -22.33 2.07
N MET A 31 -3.14 -21.53 2.97
CA MET A 31 -1.70 -21.48 3.23
C MET A 31 -1.17 -22.83 3.78
N LEU A 32 -1.90 -23.44 4.70
CA LEU A 32 -1.56 -24.77 5.21
C LEU A 32 -1.61 -25.83 4.10
N ALA A 33 -2.62 -25.78 3.23
CA ALA A 33 -2.69 -26.65 2.07
C ALA A 33 -1.49 -26.45 1.13
N ALA A 34 -1.11 -25.22 0.82
CA ALA A 34 0.05 -24.90 -0.01
C ALA A 34 1.35 -25.47 0.59
N ILE A 35 1.55 -25.34 1.90
CA ILE A 35 2.73 -25.87 2.60
C ILE A 35 2.77 -27.39 2.53
N ILE A 36 1.65 -28.07 2.76
CA ILE A 36 1.57 -29.53 2.69
C ILE A 36 1.84 -30.01 1.26
N LEU A 37 1.17 -29.42 0.26
CA LEU A 37 1.34 -29.80 -1.16
C LEU A 37 2.76 -29.53 -1.65
N GLY A 38 3.36 -28.39 -1.27
CA GLY A 38 4.75 -28.06 -1.58
C GLY A 38 5.74 -29.03 -0.96
N THR A 39 5.55 -29.37 0.32
CA THR A 39 6.39 -30.37 1.02
C THR A 39 6.31 -31.73 0.33
N LEU A 40 5.09 -32.21 0.02
CA LEU A 40 4.89 -33.47 -0.70
C LEU A 40 5.52 -33.42 -2.10
N GLY A 41 5.40 -32.30 -2.82
CA GLY A 41 6.01 -32.10 -4.14
C GLY A 41 7.54 -32.21 -4.11
N TYR A 42 8.19 -31.59 -3.11
CA TYR A 42 9.64 -31.72 -2.93
C TYR A 42 10.05 -33.15 -2.50
N LEU A 43 9.30 -33.78 -1.62
CA LEU A 43 9.56 -35.17 -1.23
C LEU A 43 9.43 -36.10 -2.45
N CYS A 44 8.42 -35.95 -3.30
CA CYS A 44 8.32 -36.71 -4.55
C CYS A 44 9.57 -36.52 -5.43
N ALA A 45 10.11 -35.32 -5.53
CA ALA A 45 11.30 -35.03 -6.30
C ALA A 45 12.56 -35.76 -5.72
N ILE A 46 12.72 -35.67 -4.41
CA ILE A 46 13.86 -36.26 -3.70
C ILE A 46 13.79 -37.78 -3.75
N PHE A 47 12.65 -38.37 -3.41
CA PHE A 47 12.50 -39.84 -3.43
C PHE A 47 12.55 -40.44 -4.84
N LEU A 48 12.13 -39.67 -5.86
CA LEU A 48 12.29 -40.09 -7.26
C LEU A 48 13.76 -40.31 -7.63
N THR A 49 14.65 -39.38 -7.21
CA THR A 49 16.10 -39.53 -7.47
C THR A 49 16.73 -40.66 -6.66
N ILE A 50 16.29 -40.84 -5.42
CA ILE A 50 16.74 -41.96 -4.56
C ILE A 50 16.34 -43.29 -5.17
N LEU A 51 15.07 -43.47 -5.57
CA LEU A 51 14.57 -44.71 -6.20
C LEU A 51 15.30 -44.99 -7.52
N ALA A 52 15.54 -43.98 -8.35
CA ALA A 52 16.30 -44.12 -9.59
C ALA A 52 17.70 -44.66 -9.32
N GLY A 53 18.42 -44.10 -8.35
CA GLY A 53 19.74 -44.60 -7.94
C GLY A 53 19.70 -46.04 -7.43
N GLN A 54 18.73 -46.37 -6.58
CA GLN A 54 18.57 -47.73 -6.05
C GLN A 54 18.26 -48.75 -7.14
N VAL A 55 17.37 -48.42 -8.11
CA VAL A 55 17.06 -49.34 -9.24
C VAL A 55 18.28 -49.59 -10.13
N ILE A 56 19.05 -48.55 -10.44
CA ILE A 56 20.26 -48.68 -11.26
C ILE A 56 21.26 -49.60 -10.58
N VAL A 57 21.53 -49.40 -9.30
CA VAL A 57 22.49 -50.25 -8.56
C VAL A 57 21.99 -51.68 -8.44
N HIS A 58 20.72 -51.88 -8.10
CA HIS A 58 20.14 -53.21 -8.03
C HIS A 58 20.19 -53.93 -9.38
N GLY A 59 19.80 -53.28 -10.47
CA GLY A 59 19.84 -53.83 -11.82
C GLY A 59 21.26 -54.16 -12.32
N LEU A 60 22.23 -53.28 -12.04
CA LEU A 60 23.63 -53.50 -12.42
C LEU A 60 24.27 -54.62 -11.61
N LEU A 61 24.06 -54.67 -10.30
CA LEU A 61 24.67 -55.65 -9.42
C LEU A 61 24.07 -57.07 -9.59
N THR A 62 22.76 -57.15 -9.80
CA THR A 62 22.08 -58.44 -10.03
C THR A 62 22.20 -58.94 -11.47
N GLY A 63 22.19 -58.05 -12.47
CA GLY A 63 22.22 -58.42 -13.89
C GLY A 63 23.61 -58.66 -14.48
N VAL A 64 24.65 -57.94 -14.03
CA VAL A 64 25.99 -57.99 -14.63
C VAL A 64 26.99 -58.86 -13.82
N ALA A 65 26.89 -58.87 -12.49
CA ALA A 65 27.91 -59.47 -11.64
C ALA A 65 27.49 -60.79 -11.03
N GLY A 66 26.23 -61.24 -11.14
CA GLY A 66 25.76 -62.46 -10.45
C GLY A 66 25.97 -62.41 -8.92
N MET A 67 26.35 -61.25 -8.38
CA MET A 67 26.57 -61.04 -6.96
C MET A 67 25.25 -60.71 -6.28
N ILE A 68 24.85 -61.52 -5.32
CA ILE A 68 23.79 -61.17 -4.38
C ILE A 68 24.36 -60.11 -3.41
N VAL A 69 24.21 -58.85 -3.73
CA VAL A 69 24.52 -57.78 -2.76
C VAL A 69 23.39 -57.79 -1.73
N PRO A 70 23.67 -57.88 -0.44
CA PRO A 70 22.64 -57.77 0.58
C PRO A 70 22.06 -56.36 0.50
N VAL A 71 20.82 -56.27 0.03
CA VAL A 71 20.03 -55.04 0.01
C VAL A 71 19.14 -55.06 1.25
N ASP A 72 19.38 -54.16 2.17
CA ASP A 72 18.60 -54.07 3.42
C ASP A 72 17.12 -53.73 3.18
N ASN A 73 16.79 -53.24 1.98
CA ASN A 73 15.44 -52.87 1.60
C ASN A 73 14.72 -54.03 0.88
N MET A 74 14.13 -54.93 1.66
CA MET A 74 13.39 -56.10 1.19
C MET A 74 12.29 -55.76 0.17
N TRP A 75 11.72 -54.55 0.22
CA TRP A 75 10.72 -54.10 -0.74
C TRP A 75 11.31 -53.95 -2.15
N LEU A 76 12.51 -53.40 -2.28
CA LEU A 76 13.17 -53.20 -3.57
C LEU A 76 13.52 -54.55 -4.24
N VAL A 77 13.93 -55.54 -3.45
CA VAL A 77 14.30 -56.87 -3.92
C VAL A 77 13.07 -57.68 -4.39
N LEU A 78 11.95 -57.54 -3.70
CA LEU A 78 10.72 -58.30 -3.98
C LEU A 78 9.83 -57.61 -5.03
N THR A 79 10.06 -56.35 -5.33
CA THR A 79 9.18 -55.57 -6.25
C THR A 79 9.72 -55.66 -7.69
N PRO A 80 8.91 -56.06 -8.68
CA PRO A 80 9.31 -56.04 -10.07
C PRO A 80 9.77 -54.65 -10.52
N VAL A 81 10.88 -54.59 -11.27
CA VAL A 81 11.43 -53.32 -11.81
C VAL A 81 10.37 -52.47 -12.54
N LYS A 82 9.47 -53.15 -13.28
CA LYS A 82 8.34 -52.49 -13.96
C LYS A 82 7.46 -51.72 -13.00
N THR A 83 7.17 -52.24 -11.81
CA THR A 83 6.36 -51.61 -10.78
C THR A 83 7.06 -50.37 -10.21
N ILE A 84 8.38 -50.46 -9.98
CA ILE A 84 9.19 -49.34 -9.47
C ILE A 84 9.21 -48.20 -10.50
N ILE A 85 9.43 -48.53 -11.77
CA ILE A 85 9.36 -47.52 -12.86
C ILE A 85 7.98 -46.87 -12.93
N THR A 86 6.90 -47.66 -12.78
CA THR A 86 5.53 -47.13 -12.75
C THR A 86 5.34 -46.14 -11.58
N VAL A 87 5.82 -46.49 -10.37
CA VAL A 87 5.80 -45.60 -9.20
C VAL A 87 6.57 -44.32 -9.46
N MET A 88 7.75 -44.41 -10.08
CA MET A 88 8.56 -43.25 -10.43
C MET A 88 7.83 -42.33 -11.42
N ILE A 89 7.17 -42.90 -12.45
CA ILE A 89 6.36 -42.11 -13.40
C ILE A 89 5.21 -41.39 -12.67
N VAL A 90 4.50 -42.13 -11.81
CA VAL A 90 3.40 -41.56 -11.00
C VAL A 90 3.92 -40.42 -10.11
N MET A 91 5.05 -40.62 -9.44
CA MET A 91 5.68 -39.59 -8.60
C MET A 91 6.12 -38.38 -9.41
N ALA A 92 6.64 -38.57 -10.62
CA ALA A 92 7.05 -37.46 -11.50
C ALA A 92 5.85 -36.62 -11.94
N VAL A 93 4.74 -37.28 -12.34
CA VAL A 93 3.48 -36.57 -12.70
C VAL A 93 2.89 -35.86 -11.48
N LEU A 94 2.83 -36.59 -10.35
CA LEU A 94 2.29 -36.03 -9.09
C LEU A 94 3.07 -34.80 -8.64
N ARG A 95 4.42 -34.85 -8.72
CA ARG A 95 5.29 -33.70 -8.44
C ARG A 95 4.87 -32.46 -9.25
N GLY A 96 4.63 -32.62 -10.56
CA GLY A 96 4.21 -31.52 -11.43
C GLY A 96 2.88 -30.91 -10.99
N ILE A 97 1.90 -31.76 -10.70
CA ILE A 97 0.56 -31.34 -10.24
C ILE A 97 0.66 -30.65 -8.87
N LEU A 98 1.37 -31.25 -7.91
CA LEU A 98 1.51 -30.71 -6.56
C LEU A 98 2.21 -29.34 -6.58
N HIS A 99 3.27 -29.21 -7.37
CA HIS A 99 3.97 -27.93 -7.51
C HIS A 99 3.09 -26.85 -8.17
N TYR A 100 2.34 -27.20 -9.21
CA TYR A 100 1.41 -26.28 -9.83
C TYR A 100 0.35 -25.78 -8.84
N VAL A 101 -0.28 -26.70 -8.09
CA VAL A 101 -1.33 -26.34 -7.12
C VAL A 101 -0.75 -25.53 -5.96
N GLU A 102 0.45 -25.87 -5.49
CA GLU A 102 1.17 -25.10 -4.47
C GLU A 102 1.41 -23.65 -4.93
N GLN A 103 1.95 -23.46 -6.14
CA GLN A 103 2.18 -22.13 -6.70
C GLN A 103 0.87 -21.37 -6.90
N TYR A 104 -0.16 -22.02 -7.43
CA TYR A 104 -1.49 -21.43 -7.56
C TYR A 104 -2.03 -20.94 -6.21
N CYS A 105 -1.95 -21.74 -5.15
CA CYS A 105 -2.39 -21.36 -3.82
C CYS A 105 -1.61 -20.16 -3.27
N ASN A 106 -0.28 -20.13 -3.44
CA ASN A 106 0.57 -19.06 -2.97
C ASN A 106 0.23 -17.71 -3.64
N HIS A 107 0.08 -17.69 -4.97
CA HIS A 107 -0.31 -16.49 -5.70
C HIS A 107 -1.76 -16.07 -5.42
N PHE A 108 -2.68 -17.03 -5.30
CA PHE A 108 -4.06 -16.74 -4.91
C PHE A 108 -4.12 -16.03 -3.54
N ILE A 109 -3.38 -16.54 -2.55
CA ILE A 109 -3.28 -15.91 -1.22
C ILE A 109 -2.71 -14.50 -1.36
N ALA A 110 -1.62 -14.33 -2.10
CA ALA A 110 -0.96 -13.04 -2.26
C ALA A 110 -1.91 -12.01 -2.86
N PHE A 111 -2.52 -12.27 -4.01
CA PHE A 111 -3.43 -11.32 -4.67
C PHE A 111 -4.68 -11.02 -3.83
N LYS A 112 -5.25 -12.03 -3.15
CA LYS A 112 -6.39 -11.82 -2.27
C LYS A 112 -6.04 -10.95 -1.08
N LEU A 113 -4.86 -11.14 -0.49
CA LEU A 113 -4.37 -10.31 0.62
C LEU A 113 -4.04 -8.89 0.17
N LEU A 114 -3.44 -8.69 -1.01
CA LEU A 114 -3.21 -7.36 -1.56
C LEU A 114 -4.51 -6.58 -1.68
N ALA A 115 -5.57 -7.21 -2.19
CA ALA A 115 -6.89 -6.58 -2.27
C ALA A 115 -7.45 -6.21 -0.88
N ILE A 116 -7.32 -7.11 0.10
CA ILE A 116 -7.75 -6.87 1.49
C ILE A 116 -6.94 -5.72 2.12
N ILE A 117 -5.63 -5.70 1.91
CA ILE A 117 -4.74 -4.67 2.47
C ILE A 117 -5.05 -3.31 1.82
N ARG A 118 -5.21 -3.24 0.49
CA ARG A 118 -5.62 -2.01 -0.21
C ARG A 118 -6.94 -1.46 0.33
N HIS A 119 -7.92 -2.32 0.53
CA HIS A 119 -9.20 -1.91 1.13
C HIS A 119 -9.03 -1.36 2.55
N LYS A 120 -8.24 -2.03 3.40
CA LYS A 120 -7.96 -1.57 4.77
C LYS A 120 -7.19 -0.24 4.78
N VAL A 121 -6.20 -0.09 3.91
CA VAL A 121 -5.42 1.15 3.77
C VAL A 121 -6.32 2.29 3.32
N PHE A 122 -7.18 2.07 2.32
CA PHE A 122 -8.14 3.08 1.89
C PHE A 122 -9.12 3.47 3.01
N ALA A 123 -9.63 2.49 3.76
CA ALA A 123 -10.49 2.75 4.91
C ALA A 123 -9.76 3.55 6.03
N ALA A 124 -8.48 3.26 6.27
CA ALA A 124 -7.65 4.02 7.21
C ALA A 124 -7.43 5.46 6.72
N LEU A 125 -7.05 5.64 5.45
CA LEU A 125 -6.87 6.98 4.87
C LEU A 125 -8.14 7.82 4.93
N ARG A 126 -9.30 7.22 4.67
CA ARG A 126 -10.59 7.91 4.81
C ARG A 126 -10.82 8.44 6.23
N LYS A 127 -10.45 7.66 7.26
CA LYS A 127 -10.57 8.08 8.67
C LYS A 127 -9.54 9.14 9.07
N LEU A 128 -8.36 9.12 8.45
CA LEU A 128 -7.29 10.09 8.72
C LEU A 128 -7.50 11.42 8.00
N CYS A 129 -8.30 11.41 6.93
CA CYS A 129 -8.59 12.59 6.11
C CYS A 129 -9.65 13.47 6.79
N PRO A 130 -9.54 14.83 6.69
CA PRO A 130 -8.44 15.56 6.08
C PRO A 130 -7.29 15.88 7.05
N ALA A 131 -7.57 15.96 8.36
CA ALA A 131 -6.68 16.54 9.36
C ALA A 131 -5.25 15.95 9.37
N LYS A 132 -5.11 14.65 9.35
CA LYS A 132 -3.79 13.96 9.37
C LYS A 132 -3.10 13.92 8.02
N LEU A 133 -3.85 14.09 6.92
CA LEU A 133 -3.30 14.01 5.58
C LEU A 133 -2.95 15.39 5.00
N GLU A 134 -3.45 16.45 5.60
CA GLU A 134 -3.12 17.82 5.23
C GLU A 134 -1.63 18.08 5.48
N GLY A 135 -0.92 18.55 4.45
CA GLY A 135 0.53 18.79 4.50
C GLY A 135 1.41 17.54 4.30
N ARG A 136 0.84 16.32 4.22
CA ARG A 136 1.62 15.13 3.88
C ARG A 136 1.97 15.07 2.40
N ASP A 137 3.13 14.51 2.12
CA ASP A 137 3.54 14.22 0.76
C ASP A 137 2.62 13.17 0.12
N LYS A 138 1.83 13.61 -0.86
CA LYS A 138 0.90 12.77 -1.62
C LYS A 138 1.65 11.66 -2.38
N GLY A 139 2.87 11.93 -2.88
CA GLY A 139 3.71 10.96 -3.56
C GLY A 139 4.10 9.80 -2.63
N ASN A 140 4.41 10.09 -1.37
CA ASN A 140 4.69 9.08 -0.37
C ASN A 140 3.46 8.20 -0.08
N LEU A 141 2.27 8.78 0.03
CA LEU A 141 1.02 8.02 0.23
C LEU A 141 0.72 7.11 -0.98
N ILE A 142 0.87 7.61 -2.19
CA ILE A 142 0.72 6.82 -3.41
C ILE A 142 1.72 5.66 -3.42
N SER A 143 2.98 5.90 -3.06
CA SER A 143 4.00 4.85 -2.96
C SER A 143 3.61 3.74 -1.97
N ILE A 144 2.99 4.08 -0.82
CA ILE A 144 2.49 3.09 0.13
C ILE A 144 1.38 2.24 -0.48
N ILE A 145 0.41 2.87 -1.16
CA ILE A 145 -0.77 2.18 -1.73
C ILE A 145 -0.40 1.29 -2.92
N THR A 146 0.59 1.68 -3.70
CA THR A 146 1.04 0.95 -4.89
C THR A 146 2.23 0.05 -4.57
N THR A 147 3.42 0.63 -4.51
CA THR A 147 4.69 -0.09 -4.46
C THR A 147 4.88 -0.88 -3.16
N ASP A 148 4.58 -0.28 -1.98
CA ASP A 148 4.81 -0.98 -0.72
C ASP A 148 3.85 -2.17 -0.55
N ILE A 149 2.58 -2.00 -0.92
CA ILE A 149 1.62 -3.11 -0.88
C ILE A 149 2.04 -4.21 -1.86
N GLU A 150 2.49 -3.88 -3.09
CA GLU A 150 2.96 -4.87 -4.06
C GLU A 150 4.17 -5.65 -3.55
N LEU A 151 5.10 -5.00 -2.84
CA LEU A 151 6.23 -5.68 -2.22
C LEU A 151 5.81 -6.70 -1.15
N LEU A 152 4.63 -6.57 -0.56
CA LEU A 152 4.08 -7.57 0.36
C LEU A 152 3.67 -8.87 -0.35
N GLU A 153 3.44 -8.86 -1.68
CA GLU A 153 3.24 -10.08 -2.46
C GLU A 153 4.42 -11.05 -2.28
N VAL A 154 5.65 -10.52 -2.38
CA VAL A 154 6.88 -11.30 -2.19
C VAL A 154 6.92 -11.97 -0.81
N PHE A 155 6.42 -11.29 0.23
CA PHE A 155 6.35 -11.87 1.57
C PHE A 155 5.37 -13.04 1.63
N TYR A 156 4.18 -12.87 1.10
CA TYR A 156 3.13 -13.89 1.20
C TYR A 156 3.35 -15.07 0.27
N ALA A 157 3.73 -14.83 -0.99
CA ALA A 157 3.92 -15.90 -1.97
C ALA A 157 5.30 -16.58 -1.86
N HIS A 158 6.34 -15.81 -1.57
CA HIS A 158 7.72 -16.28 -1.71
C HIS A 158 8.53 -16.33 -0.41
N THR A 159 7.93 -15.98 0.75
CA THR A 159 8.66 -16.02 2.03
C THR A 159 8.06 -17.04 3.01
N ILE A 160 6.78 -16.92 3.36
CA ILE A 160 6.16 -17.75 4.41
C ILE A 160 6.11 -19.22 4.03
N SER A 161 5.48 -19.53 2.88
CA SER A 161 5.34 -20.92 2.42
C SER A 161 6.68 -21.59 2.14
N PRO A 162 7.64 -20.98 1.41
CA PRO A 162 8.96 -21.58 1.20
C PRO A 162 9.74 -21.84 2.49
N ILE A 163 9.68 -20.95 3.50
CA ILE A 163 10.34 -21.20 4.80
C ILE A 163 9.74 -22.43 5.47
N ALA A 164 8.42 -22.54 5.53
CA ALA A 164 7.73 -23.67 6.14
C ALA A 164 8.02 -24.98 5.39
N ILE A 165 7.96 -24.96 4.04
CA ILE A 165 8.26 -26.12 3.19
C ILE A 165 9.71 -26.57 3.39
N ALA A 166 10.67 -25.63 3.37
CA ALA A 166 12.09 -25.97 3.56
C ALA A 166 12.35 -26.57 4.96
N THR A 167 11.72 -26.01 5.99
CA THR A 167 11.84 -26.50 7.37
C THR A 167 11.28 -27.92 7.49
N LEU A 168 10.05 -28.15 7.02
CA LEU A 168 9.42 -29.48 7.09
C LEU A 168 10.18 -30.51 6.27
N THR A 169 10.56 -30.17 5.04
CA THR A 169 11.34 -31.08 4.17
C THR A 169 12.69 -31.41 4.80
N SER A 170 13.40 -30.43 5.37
CA SER A 170 14.68 -30.65 6.05
C SER A 170 14.53 -31.56 7.26
N ILE A 171 13.51 -31.35 8.11
CA ILE A 171 13.24 -32.23 9.26
C ILE A 171 13.00 -33.67 8.80
N ILE A 172 12.13 -33.86 7.80
CA ILE A 172 11.84 -35.19 7.27
C ILE A 172 13.11 -35.87 6.70
N MET A 173 13.93 -35.10 5.98
CA MET A 173 15.18 -35.66 5.39
C MET A 173 16.24 -35.94 6.43
N VAL A 174 16.38 -35.13 7.48
CA VAL A 174 17.29 -35.43 8.61
C VAL A 174 16.87 -36.73 9.30
N ILE A 175 15.58 -36.93 9.55
CA ILE A 175 15.07 -38.19 10.13
C ILE A 175 15.30 -39.36 9.18
N PHE A 176 15.02 -39.18 7.89
CA PHE A 176 15.20 -40.23 6.88
C PHE A 176 16.66 -40.70 6.77
N ILE A 177 17.61 -39.74 6.62
CA ILE A 177 19.04 -40.02 6.54
C ILE A 177 19.54 -40.58 7.88
N GLY A 178 19.06 -40.04 9.00
CA GLY A 178 19.41 -40.46 10.35
C GLY A 178 18.99 -41.88 10.69
N ARG A 179 18.00 -42.45 9.99
CA ARG A 179 17.61 -43.87 10.14
C ARG A 179 18.66 -44.84 9.63
N TYR A 180 19.49 -44.42 8.66
CA TYR A 180 20.64 -45.25 8.20
C TYR A 180 21.79 -45.18 9.20
N HIS A 181 22.13 -43.96 9.68
CA HIS A 181 23.10 -43.77 10.75
C HIS A 181 22.95 -42.35 11.35
N TRP A 182 23.01 -42.25 12.69
CA TRP A 182 22.80 -40.96 13.38
C TRP A 182 23.81 -39.87 13.03
N LEU A 183 25.10 -40.24 12.74
CA LEU A 183 26.14 -39.30 12.28
C LEU A 183 25.80 -38.70 10.90
N ALA A 184 25.23 -39.52 9.99
CA ALA A 184 24.78 -39.05 8.70
C ALA A 184 23.61 -38.02 8.84
N GLY A 185 22.66 -38.31 9.74
CA GLY A 185 21.58 -37.37 10.09
C GLY A 185 22.09 -36.05 10.68
N LEU A 186 23.11 -36.12 11.55
CA LEU A 186 23.73 -34.96 12.15
C LEU A 186 24.47 -34.10 11.09
N LEU A 187 25.18 -34.71 10.16
CA LEU A 187 25.83 -34.02 9.04
C LEU A 187 24.80 -33.32 8.14
N ALA A 188 23.67 -33.99 7.83
CA ALA A 188 22.59 -33.41 7.06
C ALA A 188 21.99 -32.21 7.77
N LEU A 189 21.70 -32.30 9.09
CA LEU A 189 21.21 -31.21 9.89
C LEU A 189 22.18 -30.02 9.87
N ALA A 190 23.47 -30.26 10.09
CA ALA A 190 24.48 -29.22 10.06
C ALA A 190 24.53 -28.50 8.71
N ALA A 191 24.51 -29.28 7.61
CA ALA A 191 24.53 -28.72 6.26
C ALA A 191 23.27 -27.88 5.94
N TYR A 192 22.07 -28.33 6.32
CA TYR A 192 20.83 -27.54 6.13
C TYR A 192 20.83 -26.27 6.97
N LEU A 193 21.35 -26.30 8.21
CA LEU A 193 21.49 -25.10 9.02
C LEU A 193 22.50 -24.11 8.44
N ILE A 194 23.62 -24.60 7.90
CA ILE A 194 24.61 -23.73 7.25
C ILE A 194 24.00 -23.06 6.01
N VAL A 195 23.40 -23.85 5.11
CA VAL A 195 22.87 -23.33 3.84
C VAL A 195 21.58 -22.52 4.03
N GLY A 196 20.68 -22.98 4.90
CA GLY A 196 19.34 -22.38 5.08
C GLY A 196 19.30 -21.22 6.08
N VAL A 197 20.25 -21.14 7.02
CA VAL A 197 20.24 -20.13 8.07
C VAL A 197 21.51 -19.30 8.09
N ALA A 198 22.69 -19.93 8.24
CA ALA A 198 23.95 -19.20 8.44
C ALA A 198 24.32 -18.34 7.21
N ILE A 199 24.28 -18.90 6.01
CA ILE A 199 24.58 -18.19 4.76
C ILE A 199 23.61 -17.02 4.50
N PRO A 200 22.25 -17.21 4.55
CA PRO A 200 21.30 -16.12 4.39
C PRO A 200 21.48 -14.99 5.41
N MET A 201 21.72 -15.31 6.68
CA MET A 201 21.93 -14.32 7.72
C MET A 201 23.22 -13.49 7.50
N TRP A 202 24.31 -14.16 7.09
CA TRP A 202 25.57 -13.46 6.80
C TRP A 202 25.45 -12.52 5.60
N ASN A 203 24.82 -13.00 4.53
CA ASN A 203 24.62 -12.23 3.31
C ASN A 203 23.63 -11.09 3.49
N GLY A 204 22.54 -11.32 4.22
CA GLY A 204 21.54 -10.29 4.54
C GLY A 204 22.16 -9.09 5.24
N LYS A 205 23.08 -9.30 6.19
CA LYS A 205 23.79 -8.21 6.87
C LYS A 205 24.72 -7.42 5.93
N ARG A 206 25.40 -8.08 4.98
CA ARG A 206 26.32 -7.43 4.03
C ARG A 206 25.61 -6.72 2.90
N GLY A 207 24.50 -7.29 2.40
CA GLY A 207 23.76 -6.75 1.27
C GLY A 207 22.80 -5.62 1.62
N SER A 208 22.32 -5.57 2.87
CA SER A 208 21.29 -4.61 3.30
C SER A 208 21.72 -3.14 3.10
N GLN A 209 22.94 -2.77 3.47
CA GLN A 209 23.41 -1.40 3.34
C GLN A 209 23.55 -0.98 1.87
N LYS A 210 24.20 -1.82 1.04
CA LYS A 210 24.37 -1.55 -0.39
C LYS A 210 23.04 -1.53 -1.15
N GLY A 211 22.12 -2.42 -0.79
CA GLY A 211 20.78 -2.43 -1.36
C GLY A 211 19.98 -1.17 -1.00
N MET A 212 20.11 -0.67 0.21
CA MET A 212 19.48 0.60 0.64
C MET A 212 20.06 1.79 -0.12
N GLU A 213 21.40 1.88 -0.23
CA GLU A 213 22.09 2.92 -0.97
C GLU A 213 21.67 2.94 -2.46
N PHE A 214 21.63 1.78 -3.11
CA PHE A 214 21.12 1.65 -4.48
C PHE A 214 19.71 2.22 -4.63
N ARG A 215 18.80 1.94 -3.69
CA ARG A 215 17.42 2.42 -3.73
C ARG A 215 17.28 3.90 -3.53
N THR A 216 18.07 4.46 -2.60
CA THR A 216 18.11 5.91 -2.39
C THR A 216 18.52 6.60 -3.69
N ASN A 217 19.62 6.14 -4.31
CA ASN A 217 20.10 6.71 -5.57
C ASN A 217 19.12 6.47 -6.74
N PHE A 218 18.42 5.33 -6.76
CA PHE A 218 17.37 5.08 -7.74
C PHE A 218 16.19 6.03 -7.56
N GLY A 219 15.77 6.29 -6.32
CA GLY A 219 14.75 7.28 -5.99
C GLY A 219 15.15 8.69 -6.42
N GLU A 220 16.40 9.09 -6.15
CA GLU A 220 16.94 10.38 -6.58
C GLU A 220 16.99 10.53 -8.10
N LEU A 221 17.37 9.46 -8.82
CA LEU A 221 17.33 9.46 -10.28
C LEU A 221 15.90 9.63 -10.80
N ASN A 222 14.94 8.90 -10.24
CA ASN A 222 13.54 9.01 -10.64
C ASN A 222 12.97 10.41 -10.39
N SER A 223 13.28 11.01 -9.23
CA SER A 223 12.91 12.38 -8.93
C SER A 223 13.52 13.36 -9.94
N PHE A 224 14.81 13.20 -10.27
CA PHE A 224 15.49 14.02 -11.25
C PHE A 224 14.89 13.89 -12.66
N VAL A 225 14.51 12.68 -13.07
CA VAL A 225 13.82 12.43 -14.35
C VAL A 225 12.46 13.12 -14.35
N LEU A 226 11.68 12.97 -13.29
CA LEU A 226 10.36 13.60 -13.18
C LEU A 226 10.46 15.13 -13.21
N ASP A 227 11.40 15.71 -12.48
CA ASP A 227 11.65 17.16 -12.49
C ASP A 227 12.08 17.64 -13.88
N SER A 228 12.90 16.84 -14.58
CA SER A 228 13.34 17.16 -15.95
C SER A 228 12.19 17.11 -16.96
N LEU A 229 11.25 16.19 -16.78
CA LEU A 229 10.03 16.10 -17.60
C LEU A 229 9.07 17.25 -17.33
N ARG A 230 8.88 17.61 -16.05
CA ARG A 230 8.02 18.72 -15.66
C ARG A 230 8.56 20.07 -16.10
N GLY A 231 9.89 20.26 -16.05
CA GLY A 231 10.58 21.46 -16.49
C GLY A 231 11.18 21.35 -17.89
N LEU A 232 10.51 20.59 -18.80
CA LEU A 232 11.03 20.39 -20.15
C LEU A 232 10.99 21.69 -20.96
N ASP A 233 9.92 22.47 -20.82
CA ASP A 233 9.74 23.75 -21.51
C ASP A 233 10.84 24.74 -21.09
N GLU A 234 11.12 24.86 -19.81
CA GLU A 234 12.19 25.69 -19.28
C GLU A 234 13.56 25.20 -19.73
N THR A 235 13.74 23.87 -19.76
CA THR A 235 14.99 23.26 -20.22
C THR A 235 15.28 23.61 -21.69
N ILE A 236 14.24 23.59 -22.52
CA ILE A 236 14.34 23.98 -23.95
C ILE A 236 14.53 25.49 -24.08
N GLN A 237 13.70 26.28 -23.39
CA GLN A 237 13.73 27.74 -23.42
C GLN A 237 15.12 28.31 -23.07
N TYR A 238 15.77 27.74 -22.05
CA TYR A 238 17.09 28.19 -21.59
C TYR A 238 18.26 27.39 -22.18
N GLY A 239 18.04 26.51 -23.17
CA GLY A 239 19.09 25.76 -23.85
C GLY A 239 19.87 24.79 -22.96
N GLN A 240 19.27 24.30 -21.86
CA GLN A 240 19.95 23.45 -20.87
C GLN A 240 19.81 21.93 -21.18
N GLY A 241 19.32 21.55 -22.36
CA GLY A 241 19.05 20.15 -22.71
C GLY A 241 20.26 19.23 -22.61
N GLU A 242 21.41 19.64 -23.17
CA GLU A 242 22.64 18.83 -23.13
C GLU A 242 23.19 18.67 -21.71
N LYS A 243 23.13 19.71 -20.89
CA LYS A 243 23.54 19.65 -19.48
C LYS A 243 22.66 18.70 -18.66
N ARG A 244 21.34 18.75 -18.86
CA ARG A 244 20.38 17.81 -18.21
C ARG A 244 20.64 16.37 -18.62
N LYS A 245 20.89 16.13 -19.91
CA LYS A 245 21.24 14.82 -20.46
C LYS A 245 22.54 14.28 -19.85
N GLU A 246 23.57 15.12 -19.74
CA GLU A 246 24.85 14.74 -19.12
C GLU A 246 24.66 14.36 -17.65
N GLN A 247 23.94 15.15 -16.86
CA GLN A 247 23.62 14.87 -15.45
C GLN A 247 22.83 13.55 -15.32
N MET A 248 21.86 13.30 -16.19
CA MET A 248 21.08 12.05 -16.21
C MET A 248 21.99 10.85 -16.53
N SER A 249 22.88 11.00 -17.51
CA SER A 249 23.84 9.96 -17.90
C SER A 249 24.82 9.63 -16.77
N GLU A 250 25.31 10.63 -16.06
CA GLU A 250 26.20 10.44 -14.91
C GLU A 250 25.51 9.69 -13.75
N ARG A 251 24.29 10.11 -13.38
CA ARG A 251 23.49 9.43 -12.36
C ARG A 251 23.16 7.99 -12.74
N SER A 252 22.81 7.76 -14.01
CA SER A 252 22.54 6.42 -14.55
C SER A 252 23.80 5.53 -14.53
N LYS A 253 24.98 6.06 -14.86
CA LYS A 253 26.25 5.32 -14.79
C LYS A 253 26.60 4.95 -13.34
N ASN A 254 26.43 5.86 -12.39
CA ASN A 254 26.62 5.58 -10.98
C ASN A 254 25.69 4.44 -10.50
N LEU A 255 24.42 4.52 -10.86
CA LEU A 255 23.42 3.49 -10.51
C LEU A 255 23.78 2.14 -11.14
N ALA A 256 24.23 2.12 -12.41
CA ALA A 256 24.68 0.91 -13.08
C ALA A 256 25.90 0.26 -12.37
N GLY A 257 26.86 1.06 -11.88
CA GLY A 257 27.98 0.57 -11.08
C GLY A 257 27.55 -0.06 -9.75
N MET A 258 26.56 0.55 -9.08
CA MET A 258 25.99 -0.02 -7.86
C MET A 258 25.25 -1.35 -8.15
N GLN A 259 24.47 -1.41 -9.23
CA GLN A 259 23.79 -2.61 -9.67
C GLN A 259 24.77 -3.74 -10.00
N GLU A 260 25.86 -3.43 -10.69
CA GLU A 260 26.94 -4.40 -10.97
C GLU A 260 27.56 -4.95 -9.68
N SER A 261 27.83 -4.07 -8.68
CA SER A 261 28.33 -4.50 -7.38
C SER A 261 27.36 -5.43 -6.63
N LEU A 262 26.07 -5.16 -6.69
CA LEU A 262 25.03 -6.04 -6.11
C LEU A 262 24.96 -7.38 -6.83
N SER A 263 24.96 -7.38 -8.17
CA SER A 263 24.93 -8.61 -8.98
C SER A 263 26.16 -9.49 -8.78
N LYS A 264 27.37 -8.88 -8.65
CA LYS A 264 28.59 -9.59 -8.29
C LYS A 264 28.50 -10.23 -6.90
N MET A 265 27.90 -9.54 -5.94
CA MET A 265 27.69 -10.07 -4.60
C MET A 265 26.72 -11.25 -4.60
N GLU A 266 25.61 -11.16 -5.33
CA GLU A 266 24.66 -12.27 -5.53
C GLU A 266 25.32 -13.47 -6.19
N GLY A 267 26.08 -13.25 -7.28
CA GLY A 267 26.82 -14.32 -7.98
C GLY A 267 27.82 -15.01 -7.07
N SER A 268 28.58 -14.26 -6.28
CA SER A 268 29.53 -14.78 -5.30
C SER A 268 28.81 -15.61 -4.21
N GLN A 269 27.70 -15.11 -3.69
CA GLN A 269 26.85 -15.83 -2.72
C GLN A 269 26.38 -17.16 -3.27
N ARG A 270 25.85 -17.17 -4.50
CA ARG A 270 25.35 -18.37 -5.17
C ARG A 270 26.46 -19.40 -5.37
N SER A 271 27.63 -18.94 -5.81
CA SER A 271 28.81 -19.79 -5.98
C SER A 271 29.27 -20.39 -4.65
N PHE A 272 29.34 -19.58 -3.59
CA PHE A 272 29.70 -20.05 -2.26
C PHE A 272 28.69 -21.07 -1.71
N THR A 273 27.39 -20.82 -1.87
CA THR A 273 26.33 -21.76 -1.47
C THR A 273 26.48 -23.10 -2.19
N ASN A 274 26.67 -23.09 -3.51
CA ASN A 274 26.88 -24.32 -4.30
C ASN A 274 28.14 -25.05 -3.88
N MET A 275 29.23 -24.36 -3.58
CA MET A 275 30.44 -24.96 -3.05
C MET A 275 30.18 -25.67 -1.71
N VAL A 276 29.47 -25.05 -0.79
CA VAL A 276 29.12 -25.66 0.50
C VAL A 276 28.24 -26.89 0.31
N ILE A 277 27.27 -26.86 -0.62
CA ILE A 277 26.43 -28.02 -0.95
C ILE A 277 27.27 -29.19 -1.49
N LEU A 278 28.19 -28.91 -2.40
CA LEU A 278 29.10 -29.94 -2.94
C LEU A 278 29.99 -30.52 -1.85
N LEU A 279 30.59 -29.68 -1.01
CA LEU A 279 31.42 -30.12 0.12
C LEU A 279 30.62 -30.97 1.11
N ALA A 280 29.37 -30.60 1.42
CA ALA A 280 28.49 -31.38 2.28
C ALA A 280 28.13 -32.72 1.64
N SER A 281 27.89 -32.78 0.32
CA SER A 281 27.60 -34.01 -0.43
C SER A 281 28.79 -34.93 -0.48
N PHE A 282 30.00 -34.43 -0.75
CA PHE A 282 31.23 -35.21 -0.69
C PHE A 282 31.57 -35.64 0.75
N GLY A 283 31.30 -34.77 1.73
CA GLY A 283 31.43 -35.14 3.14
C GLY A 283 30.50 -36.29 3.55
N MET A 284 29.26 -36.29 3.04
CA MET A 284 28.30 -37.37 3.25
C MET A 284 28.83 -38.68 2.62
N LEU A 285 29.32 -38.61 1.39
CA LEU A 285 29.92 -39.77 0.72
C LEU A 285 31.13 -40.34 1.49
N ALA A 286 32.06 -39.49 1.92
CA ALA A 286 33.22 -39.90 2.69
C ALA A 286 32.84 -40.50 4.05
N LEU A 287 31.89 -39.89 4.76
CA LEU A 287 31.38 -40.37 6.03
C LEU A 287 30.71 -41.75 5.88
N THR A 288 29.86 -41.92 4.87
CA THR A 288 29.14 -43.18 4.65
C THR A 288 30.07 -44.32 4.19
N ILE A 289 31.11 -44.03 3.39
CA ILE A 289 32.16 -44.98 3.05
C ILE A 289 32.93 -45.41 4.32
N TRP A 290 33.28 -44.48 5.20
CA TRP A 290 33.95 -44.76 6.45
C TRP A 290 33.10 -45.64 7.39
N LEU A 291 31.78 -45.37 7.49
CA LEU A 291 30.85 -46.20 8.26
C LEU A 291 30.67 -47.60 7.66
N TYR A 292 30.66 -47.72 6.34
CA TYR A 292 30.66 -48.99 5.64
C TYR A 292 31.91 -49.79 5.95
N ALA A 293 33.10 -49.18 5.89
CA ALA A 293 34.35 -49.84 6.22
C ALA A 293 34.42 -50.35 7.69
N LYS A 294 33.67 -49.71 8.59
CA LYS A 294 33.50 -50.16 9.98
C LYS A 294 32.43 -51.25 10.15
N GLY A 295 31.66 -51.56 9.12
CA GLY A 295 30.56 -52.52 9.19
C GLY A 295 29.30 -51.96 9.88
N GLU A 296 29.21 -50.62 10.10
CA GLU A 296 28.09 -49.96 10.75
C GLU A 296 26.97 -49.53 9.76
N MET A 297 27.23 -49.66 8.44
CA MET A 297 26.28 -49.28 7.37
C MET A 297 26.42 -50.21 6.17
N GLY A 298 25.32 -50.56 5.51
CA GLY A 298 25.34 -51.33 4.24
C GLY A 298 25.69 -50.45 3.02
N PHE A 299 26.04 -51.07 1.88
CA PHE A 299 26.34 -50.36 0.63
C PHE A 299 25.16 -49.50 0.14
N GLU A 300 23.94 -50.01 0.33
CA GLU A 300 22.71 -49.23 0.02
C GLU A 300 22.67 -47.92 0.77
N GLY A 301 23.13 -47.89 2.02
CA GLY A 301 23.18 -46.67 2.84
C GLY A 301 24.11 -45.60 2.26
N ILE A 302 25.27 -45.99 1.68
CA ILE A 302 26.20 -45.07 1.01
C ILE A 302 25.48 -44.33 -0.11
N LEU A 303 24.83 -45.09 -0.99
CA LEU A 303 24.17 -44.57 -2.17
C LEU A 303 22.98 -43.68 -1.77
N THR A 304 22.10 -44.24 -0.92
CA THR A 304 20.86 -43.57 -0.52
C THR A 304 21.12 -42.27 0.23
N CYS A 305 22.03 -42.28 1.21
CA CYS A 305 22.35 -41.04 1.98
C CYS A 305 23.02 -39.98 1.10
N THR A 306 23.89 -40.39 0.17
CA THR A 306 24.57 -39.46 -0.73
C THR A 306 23.59 -38.83 -1.73
N ILE A 307 22.75 -39.61 -2.39
CA ILE A 307 21.73 -39.09 -3.33
C ILE A 307 20.70 -38.25 -2.59
N ALA A 308 20.24 -38.70 -1.40
CA ALA A 308 19.31 -37.95 -0.56
C ALA A 308 19.88 -36.58 -0.19
N MET A 309 21.17 -36.54 0.20
CA MET A 309 21.84 -35.28 0.52
C MET A 309 21.90 -34.33 -0.67
N MET A 310 22.33 -34.86 -1.85
CA MET A 310 22.41 -34.03 -3.07
C MET A 310 21.04 -33.51 -3.54
N GLY A 311 20.00 -34.36 -3.48
CA GLY A 311 18.66 -34.03 -3.98
C GLY A 311 17.82 -33.15 -3.06
N SER A 312 18.17 -33.05 -1.78
CA SER A 312 17.31 -32.41 -0.75
C SER A 312 17.56 -30.92 -0.53
N PHE A 313 18.58 -30.31 -1.12
CA PHE A 313 18.90 -28.90 -0.94
C PHE A 313 17.95 -27.94 -1.66
N GLY A 314 17.12 -28.39 -2.60
CA GLY A 314 16.24 -27.55 -3.39
C GLY A 314 15.43 -26.54 -2.56
N PRO A 315 14.63 -26.97 -1.57
CA PRO A 315 13.87 -26.07 -0.70
C PRO A 315 14.76 -25.12 0.10
N VAL A 316 15.93 -25.61 0.56
CA VAL A 316 16.85 -24.84 1.41
C VAL A 316 17.57 -23.75 0.61
N VAL A 317 17.93 -24.01 -0.65
CA VAL A 317 18.53 -23.02 -1.57
C VAL A 317 17.55 -21.90 -1.87
N ALA A 318 16.25 -22.17 -1.97
CA ALA A 318 15.23 -21.15 -2.13
C ALA A 318 15.25 -20.13 -0.99
N LEU A 319 15.58 -20.53 0.25
CA LEU A 319 15.73 -19.62 1.39
C LEU A 319 16.93 -18.69 1.26
N SER A 320 18.01 -19.15 0.64
CA SER A 320 19.22 -18.33 0.51
C SER A 320 19.03 -17.11 -0.38
N SER A 321 18.09 -17.16 -1.32
CA SER A 321 17.72 -16.04 -2.21
C SER A 321 16.76 -15.03 -1.57
N LEU A 322 16.05 -15.42 -0.50
CA LEU A 322 15.06 -14.56 0.16
C LEU A 322 15.68 -13.38 0.93
N SER A 323 16.91 -13.51 1.42
CA SER A 323 17.54 -12.55 2.32
C SER A 323 17.64 -11.13 1.72
N ASN A 324 17.81 -11.01 0.40
CA ASN A 324 17.97 -9.73 -0.29
C ASN A 324 16.65 -8.95 -0.36
N ASN A 325 15.52 -9.63 -0.52
CA ASN A 325 14.21 -9.01 -0.67
C ASN A 325 13.48 -8.84 0.68
N LEU A 326 13.80 -9.68 1.67
CA LEU A 326 13.10 -9.69 2.96
C LEU A 326 13.19 -8.35 3.70
N ASN A 327 14.38 -7.75 3.77
CA ASN A 327 14.57 -6.47 4.45
C ASN A 327 13.72 -5.35 3.84
N GLN A 328 13.60 -5.34 2.52
CA GLN A 328 12.76 -4.38 1.81
C GLN A 328 11.28 -4.61 2.09
N THR A 329 10.84 -5.86 1.97
CA THR A 329 9.46 -6.25 2.22
C THR A 329 9.05 -5.92 3.66
N LEU A 330 9.95 -6.13 4.64
CA LEU A 330 9.71 -5.75 6.02
C LEU A 330 9.64 -4.23 6.21
N ALA A 331 10.47 -3.46 5.52
CA ALA A 331 10.39 -2.00 5.57
C ALA A 331 9.07 -1.48 4.97
N SER A 332 8.63 -2.03 3.84
CA SER A 332 7.32 -1.73 3.25
C SER A 332 6.17 -2.17 4.15
N GLY A 333 6.30 -3.35 4.77
CA GLY A 333 5.34 -3.85 5.76
C GLY A 333 5.20 -2.92 6.97
N GLU A 334 6.31 -2.40 7.50
CA GLU A 334 6.28 -1.43 8.60
C GLU A 334 5.57 -0.14 8.20
N ARG A 335 5.80 0.40 6.99
CA ARG A 335 5.11 1.60 6.51
C ARG A 335 3.60 1.38 6.38
N VAL A 336 3.19 0.24 5.81
CA VAL A 336 1.77 -0.12 5.68
C VAL A 336 1.13 -0.32 7.05
N LEU A 337 1.76 -1.06 7.96
CA LEU A 337 1.24 -1.30 9.31
C LEU A 337 1.15 -0.01 10.12
N SER A 338 2.17 0.85 10.04
CA SER A 338 2.16 2.16 10.72
C SER A 338 0.98 3.02 10.25
N LEU A 339 0.67 3.02 8.94
CA LEU A 339 -0.48 3.74 8.42
C LEU A 339 -1.82 3.14 8.89
N LEU A 340 -1.92 1.81 8.95
CA LEU A 340 -3.14 1.12 9.41
C LEU A 340 -3.44 1.33 10.90
N GLU A 341 -2.42 1.55 11.71
CA GLU A 341 -2.53 1.74 13.16
C GLU A 341 -2.55 3.21 13.57
N GLU A 342 -2.42 4.11 12.60
CA GLU A 342 -2.43 5.53 12.89
C GLU A 342 -3.82 5.97 13.38
N THR A 343 -3.85 6.68 14.50
CA THR A 343 -5.09 7.19 15.08
C THR A 343 -5.53 8.48 14.39
N PRO A 344 -6.81 8.65 14.02
CA PRO A 344 -7.32 9.90 13.48
C PRO A 344 -7.22 11.02 14.52
N LEU A 345 -7.09 12.28 14.06
CA LEU A 345 -7.15 13.46 14.93
C LEU A 345 -8.59 13.84 15.25
N VAL A 346 -9.51 13.55 14.34
CA VAL A 346 -10.95 13.76 14.51
C VAL A 346 -11.64 12.42 14.37
N GLU A 347 -12.35 11.99 15.40
CA GLU A 347 -13.10 10.74 15.36
C GLU A 347 -14.44 10.92 14.65
N GLU A 348 -14.77 9.95 13.78
CA GLU A 348 -16.08 9.90 13.13
C GLU A 348 -17.14 9.52 14.19
N ILE A 349 -18.21 10.32 14.28
CA ILE A 349 -19.32 10.02 15.17
C ILE A 349 -20.35 9.22 14.38
N PRO A 350 -20.59 7.94 14.76
CA PRO A 350 -21.59 7.14 14.08
C PRO A 350 -22.99 7.72 14.34
N GLY A 351 -23.80 7.80 13.29
CA GLY A 351 -25.24 8.05 13.43
C GLY A 351 -25.95 6.73 13.69
N ASP A 352 -26.91 6.68 14.60
CA ASP A 352 -27.81 5.54 14.74
C ASP A 352 -28.63 5.40 13.46
N VAL A 353 -28.59 4.21 12.85
CA VAL A 353 -29.26 3.88 11.59
C VAL A 353 -30.80 3.94 11.72
N GLU A 354 -31.34 4.06 12.94
CA GLU A 354 -32.76 3.99 13.22
C GLU A 354 -33.52 5.33 13.15
N THR A 355 -32.83 6.48 12.97
CA THR A 355 -33.51 7.78 12.84
C THR A 355 -33.81 8.20 11.39
N SER A 356 -33.62 7.33 10.40
CA SER A 356 -33.96 7.59 9.00
C SER A 356 -35.45 7.42 8.66
N GLY A 357 -36.34 7.41 9.64
CA GLY A 357 -37.78 7.42 9.51
C GLY A 357 -38.44 8.76 9.87
N ALA A 358 -37.68 9.83 10.00
CA ALA A 358 -38.25 11.16 10.19
C ALA A 358 -38.79 11.66 8.84
N GLU A 359 -40.13 11.66 8.71
CA GLU A 359 -40.88 12.53 7.82
C GLU A 359 -40.18 13.90 7.75
N SER A 360 -40.20 14.53 6.57
CA SER A 360 -39.74 15.88 6.27
C SER A 360 -40.36 16.90 7.25
N MET A 361 -39.83 16.97 8.47
CA MET A 361 -39.98 18.18 9.27
C MET A 361 -39.15 19.23 8.54
N GLU A 362 -39.77 20.38 8.19
CA GLU A 362 -39.04 21.56 7.82
C GLU A 362 -38.13 21.94 8.97
N TYR A 363 -36.84 21.48 8.85
CA TYR A 363 -35.81 21.74 9.84
C TYR A 363 -35.40 23.19 9.65
N GLU A 364 -35.80 24.06 10.56
CA GLU A 364 -35.41 25.47 10.53
C GLU A 364 -33.98 25.61 11.07
N PHE A 365 -33.03 25.85 10.17
CA PHE A 365 -31.63 26.06 10.54
C PHE A 365 -31.51 27.34 11.40
N THR A 366 -31.02 27.21 12.62
CA THR A 366 -30.95 28.26 13.62
C THR A 366 -29.65 29.07 13.61
N GLY A 367 -28.65 28.59 12.83
CA GLY A 367 -27.36 29.27 12.67
C GLY A 367 -26.17 28.39 13.07
N ALA A 368 -24.98 28.97 13.00
CA ALA A 368 -23.76 28.37 13.48
C ALA A 368 -22.93 29.41 14.26
N GLU A 369 -22.13 28.94 15.21
CA GLU A 369 -21.38 29.81 16.11
C GLU A 369 -20.02 29.20 16.46
N ALA A 370 -18.99 30.04 16.44
CA ALA A 370 -17.70 29.77 17.05
C ALA A 370 -17.58 30.62 18.31
N GLU A 371 -17.31 30.02 19.46
CA GLU A 371 -17.24 30.72 20.74
C GLU A 371 -15.87 30.49 21.40
N ASN A 372 -15.13 31.59 21.60
CA ASN A 372 -13.82 31.65 22.24
C ASN A 372 -12.83 30.59 21.69
N VAL A 373 -12.86 30.39 20.37
CA VAL A 373 -12.08 29.34 19.69
C VAL A 373 -10.60 29.67 19.68
N THR A 374 -9.79 28.77 20.23
CA THR A 374 -8.34 28.75 20.06
C THR A 374 -7.94 27.51 19.28
N PHE A 375 -7.16 27.72 18.23
CA PHE A 375 -6.69 26.63 17.37
C PHE A 375 -5.28 26.87 16.84
N ALA A 376 -4.46 25.80 16.86
CA ALA A 376 -3.10 25.80 16.35
C ALA A 376 -2.82 24.57 15.46
N TYR A 377 -2.06 24.75 14.39
CA TYR A 377 -1.42 23.66 13.66
C TYR A 377 -0.05 23.34 14.30
N GLY A 378 0.00 22.27 15.10
CA GLY A 378 1.20 21.98 15.90
C GLY A 378 1.47 23.06 16.95
N GLU A 379 2.56 23.81 16.79
CA GLU A 379 2.95 24.91 17.70
C GLU A 379 2.49 26.30 17.21
N GLU A 380 2.03 26.39 15.97
CA GLU A 380 1.61 27.66 15.35
C GLU A 380 0.15 27.98 15.64
N VAL A 381 -0.11 28.97 16.49
CA VAL A 381 -1.46 29.43 16.83
C VAL A 381 -2.03 30.24 15.66
N ILE A 382 -3.15 29.77 15.11
CA ILE A 382 -3.84 30.39 13.97
C ILE A 382 -5.05 31.21 14.44
N LEU A 383 -5.84 30.68 15.36
CA LEU A 383 -6.98 31.37 15.99
C LEU A 383 -6.70 31.50 17.49
N ASP A 384 -6.94 32.68 18.04
CA ASP A 384 -6.71 32.99 19.44
C ASP A 384 -7.94 33.69 20.02
N ASN A 385 -8.71 32.97 20.83
CA ASN A 385 -9.94 33.42 21.47
C ASN A 385 -10.93 34.06 20.45
N TYR A 386 -11.11 33.38 19.30
CA TYR A 386 -11.94 33.89 18.21
C TYR A 386 -13.41 33.51 18.41
N SER A 387 -14.32 34.52 18.27
CA SER A 387 -15.75 34.28 18.35
C SER A 387 -16.47 34.86 17.14
N LEU A 388 -17.39 34.10 16.55
CA LEU A 388 -18.18 34.50 15.39
C LEU A 388 -19.56 33.86 15.46
N LYS A 389 -20.61 34.65 15.18
CA LYS A 389 -21.98 34.15 15.10
C LYS A 389 -22.54 34.32 13.70
N LEU A 390 -23.00 33.24 13.12
CA LEU A 390 -23.62 33.18 11.80
C LEU A 390 -25.15 33.23 11.96
N GLN A 391 -25.79 34.26 11.39
CA GLN A 391 -27.24 34.40 11.43
C GLN A 391 -27.90 33.60 10.30
N PRO A 392 -28.99 32.87 10.56
CA PRO A 392 -29.69 32.10 9.53
C PRO A 392 -30.21 33.04 8.41
N GLY A 393 -30.16 32.55 7.17
CA GLY A 393 -30.63 33.28 6.00
C GLY A 393 -29.83 34.54 5.66
N LYS A 394 -28.60 34.69 6.14
CA LYS A 394 -27.69 35.81 5.87
C LYS A 394 -26.42 35.39 5.17
N ILE A 395 -25.87 36.31 4.38
CA ILE A 395 -24.52 36.19 3.83
C ILE A 395 -23.56 36.88 4.80
N THR A 396 -22.70 36.09 5.44
CA THR A 396 -21.61 36.58 6.29
C THR A 396 -20.31 36.60 5.51
N GLY A 397 -19.77 37.79 5.29
CA GLY A 397 -18.45 37.98 4.67
C GLY A 397 -17.34 37.99 5.72
N ILE A 398 -16.26 37.25 5.47
CA ILE A 398 -15.05 37.31 6.30
C ILE A 398 -13.91 37.79 5.42
N HIS A 399 -13.49 39.04 5.65
CA HIS A 399 -12.41 39.68 4.93
C HIS A 399 -11.14 39.70 5.76
N GLY A 400 -9.98 39.57 5.11
CA GLY A 400 -8.68 39.65 5.79
C GLY A 400 -7.51 39.20 4.90
N ALA A 401 -6.31 39.52 5.34
CA ALA A 401 -5.08 39.15 4.62
C ALA A 401 -4.91 37.61 4.46
N SER A 402 -4.12 37.17 3.49
CA SER A 402 -3.74 35.77 3.37
C SER A 402 -3.04 35.31 4.66
N GLY A 403 -3.36 34.12 5.14
CA GLY A 403 -2.80 33.57 6.39
C GLY A 403 -3.48 34.06 7.68
N SER A 404 -4.53 34.89 7.62
CA SER A 404 -5.22 35.38 8.83
C SER A 404 -6.10 34.34 9.56
N GLY A 405 -6.22 33.10 9.05
CA GLY A 405 -7.00 32.05 9.69
C GLY A 405 -8.40 31.80 9.11
N LYS A 406 -8.82 32.51 8.05
CA LYS A 406 -10.15 32.40 7.43
C LYS A 406 -10.53 30.98 7.00
N SER A 407 -9.68 30.34 6.20
CA SER A 407 -9.89 28.95 5.73
C SER A 407 -9.86 27.95 6.89
N THR A 408 -9.07 28.23 7.92
CA THR A 408 -9.02 27.42 9.15
C THR A 408 -10.37 27.45 9.87
N LEU A 409 -10.99 28.60 9.98
CA LEU A 409 -12.31 28.74 10.58
C LEU A 409 -13.37 27.91 9.83
N LEU A 410 -13.37 27.94 8.48
CA LEU A 410 -14.28 27.12 7.69
C LEU A 410 -14.04 25.62 7.91
N LYS A 411 -12.78 25.20 8.02
CA LYS A 411 -12.42 23.81 8.33
C LYS A 411 -12.87 23.36 9.72
N LEU A 412 -12.89 24.28 10.70
CA LEU A 412 -13.40 24.01 12.04
C LEU A 412 -14.93 23.90 12.06
N LEU A 413 -15.64 24.75 11.31
CA LEU A 413 -17.09 24.63 11.11
C LEU A 413 -17.43 23.27 10.52
N MET A 414 -16.72 22.85 9.45
CA MET A 414 -16.83 21.51 8.84
C MET A 414 -16.36 20.37 9.77
N ARG A 415 -15.87 20.66 10.96
CA ARG A 415 -15.22 19.66 11.81
C ARG A 415 -14.21 18.80 11.07
N PHE A 416 -13.40 19.41 10.21
CA PHE A 416 -12.21 18.76 9.64
C PHE A 416 -11.07 18.68 10.66
N TRP A 417 -11.13 19.58 11.67
CA TRP A 417 -10.30 19.62 12.86
C TRP A 417 -11.18 19.92 14.08
N ASP A 418 -10.80 19.40 15.24
CA ASP A 418 -11.42 19.77 16.50
C ASP A 418 -10.66 20.95 17.12
N VAL A 419 -11.38 21.89 17.76
CA VAL A 419 -10.78 23.02 18.46
C VAL A 419 -10.04 22.56 19.71
N GLN A 420 -8.95 23.26 20.06
CA GLN A 420 -8.18 22.98 21.27
C GLN A 420 -8.82 23.63 22.49
N ASP A 421 -9.40 24.83 22.34
CA ASP A 421 -10.16 25.49 23.37
C ASP A 421 -11.36 26.20 22.73
N GLY A 422 -12.40 26.44 23.52
CA GLY A 422 -13.68 26.97 23.04
C GLY A 422 -14.59 25.92 22.41
N SER A 423 -15.56 26.36 21.64
CA SER A 423 -16.53 25.50 20.95
C SER A 423 -16.94 26.03 19.59
N VAL A 424 -17.27 25.06 18.70
CA VAL A 424 -17.96 25.35 17.43
C VAL A 424 -19.28 24.62 17.46
N SER A 425 -20.37 25.31 17.21
CA SER A 425 -21.73 24.76 17.21
C SER A 425 -22.46 25.03 15.92
N VAL A 426 -23.30 24.08 15.53
CA VAL A 426 -24.25 24.18 14.41
C VAL A 426 -25.61 23.82 14.99
N ASP A 427 -26.62 24.65 14.72
CA ASP A 427 -27.96 24.53 15.32
C ASP A 427 -27.94 24.42 16.86
N GLY A 428 -27.07 25.20 17.50
CA GLY A 428 -26.94 25.23 18.95
C GLY A 428 -26.29 23.96 19.53
N THR A 429 -25.88 23.01 18.70
CA THR A 429 -25.22 21.77 19.13
C THR A 429 -23.74 21.80 18.75
N ASP A 430 -22.86 21.48 19.71
CA ASP A 430 -21.43 21.39 19.46
C ASP A 430 -21.15 20.33 18.36
N VAL A 431 -20.38 20.71 17.33
CA VAL A 431 -20.06 19.85 16.20
C VAL A 431 -19.42 18.52 16.60
N ARG A 432 -18.77 18.48 17.78
CA ARG A 432 -18.19 17.26 18.37
C ARG A 432 -19.24 16.28 18.89
N LYS A 433 -20.51 16.64 18.90
CA LYS A 433 -21.65 15.81 19.35
C LYS A 433 -22.61 15.45 18.22
N ILE A 434 -22.46 16.06 17.06
CA ILE A 434 -23.32 15.82 15.89
C ILE A 434 -22.79 14.59 15.13
N PRO A 435 -23.66 13.62 14.77
CA PRO A 435 -23.27 12.52 13.89
C PRO A 435 -22.63 13.06 12.60
N THR A 436 -21.47 12.52 12.22
CA THR A 436 -20.67 13.08 11.12
C THR A 436 -21.45 13.15 9.81
N LYS A 437 -22.28 12.15 9.51
CA LYS A 437 -23.14 12.15 8.32
C LYS A 437 -24.14 13.31 8.37
N HIS A 438 -24.82 13.50 9.49
CA HIS A 438 -25.80 14.58 9.65
C HIS A 438 -25.17 15.96 9.49
N LEU A 439 -23.98 16.18 10.07
CA LEU A 439 -23.22 17.43 9.88
C LEU A 439 -22.91 17.67 8.40
N ARG A 440 -22.52 16.62 7.64
CA ARG A 440 -22.27 16.74 6.19
C ARG A 440 -23.52 17.02 5.37
N ASP A 441 -24.68 16.54 5.80
CA ASP A 441 -25.96 16.83 5.14
C ASP A 441 -26.38 18.29 5.36
N MET A 442 -25.95 18.94 6.46
CA MET A 442 -26.25 20.34 6.77
C MET A 442 -25.29 21.34 6.14
N GLU A 443 -24.13 20.93 5.66
CA GLU A 443 -23.06 21.83 5.24
C GLU A 443 -22.55 21.52 3.83
N SER A 444 -22.17 22.54 3.09
CA SER A 444 -21.40 22.40 1.86
C SER A 444 -20.18 23.32 1.89
N TYR A 445 -19.04 22.80 1.48
CA TYR A 445 -17.78 23.52 1.48
C TYR A 445 -17.16 23.57 0.09
N VAL A 446 -17.02 24.77 -0.44
CA VAL A 446 -16.28 25.05 -1.69
C VAL A 446 -14.88 25.50 -1.31
N THR A 447 -13.91 24.66 -1.63
CA THR A 447 -12.48 24.93 -1.37
C THR A 447 -11.91 25.93 -2.37
N GLN A 448 -10.83 26.61 -1.99
CA GLN A 448 -10.10 27.54 -2.86
C GLN A 448 -9.67 26.89 -4.18
N GLU A 449 -9.22 25.61 -4.13
CA GLU A 449 -8.93 24.78 -5.30
C GLU A 449 -9.94 23.65 -5.40
N THR A 450 -10.75 23.65 -6.45
CA THR A 450 -11.72 22.60 -6.71
C THR A 450 -11.04 21.40 -7.41
N HIS A 451 -11.07 20.25 -6.77
CA HIS A 451 -10.60 19.00 -7.35
C HIS A 451 -11.70 18.31 -8.16
N LEU A 452 -11.35 17.90 -9.38
CA LEU A 452 -12.24 17.15 -10.26
C LEU A 452 -11.71 15.72 -10.44
N PHE A 453 -12.65 14.79 -10.55
CA PHE A 453 -12.36 13.38 -10.82
C PHE A 453 -12.29 13.15 -12.33
N HIS A 454 -11.50 12.17 -12.75
CA HIS A 454 -11.48 11.70 -14.13
C HIS A 454 -12.80 10.98 -14.44
N ASP A 455 -13.82 11.76 -14.77
CA ASP A 455 -15.19 11.34 -15.05
C ASP A 455 -15.89 12.46 -15.86
N SER A 456 -17.14 12.27 -16.24
CA SER A 456 -17.94 13.27 -16.92
C SER A 456 -18.17 14.51 -16.04
N ILE A 457 -18.41 15.66 -16.67
CA ILE A 457 -18.80 16.89 -15.95
C ILE A 457 -20.06 16.66 -15.14
N ALA A 458 -21.05 15.94 -15.69
CA ALA A 458 -22.27 15.59 -14.97
C ALA A 458 -21.98 14.84 -13.68
N ASN A 459 -21.17 13.78 -13.73
CA ASN A 459 -20.81 12.99 -12.55
C ASN A 459 -19.97 13.79 -11.55
N ASN A 460 -19.10 14.66 -12.04
CA ASN A 460 -18.36 15.59 -11.19
C ASN A 460 -19.27 16.56 -10.41
N ILE A 461 -20.39 17.00 -10.98
CA ILE A 461 -21.37 17.81 -10.26
C ILE A 461 -22.23 16.93 -9.34
N ALA A 462 -22.70 15.78 -9.84
CA ALA A 462 -23.59 14.86 -9.13
C ALA A 462 -22.98 14.22 -7.87
N ILE A 463 -21.66 14.33 -7.66
CA ILE A 463 -21.01 13.83 -6.42
C ILE A 463 -21.61 14.48 -5.15
N ALA A 464 -22.15 15.69 -5.26
CA ALA A 464 -22.79 16.39 -4.15
C ALA A 464 -24.17 15.81 -3.78
N LYS A 465 -24.87 15.19 -4.74
CA LYS A 465 -26.19 14.56 -4.56
C LYS A 465 -26.25 13.29 -5.44
N PRO A 466 -25.81 12.13 -4.92
CA PRO A 466 -25.87 10.87 -5.66
C PRO A 466 -27.30 10.55 -6.09
N GLY A 467 -27.51 10.30 -7.39
CA GLY A 467 -28.82 10.05 -7.96
C GLY A 467 -29.60 11.30 -8.41
N ALA A 468 -28.98 12.48 -8.40
CA ALA A 468 -29.57 13.70 -8.95
C ALA A 468 -29.95 13.51 -10.44
N SER A 469 -31.11 14.05 -10.81
CA SER A 469 -31.55 14.05 -12.20
C SER A 469 -30.70 14.97 -13.08
N ARG A 470 -30.78 14.76 -14.39
CA ARG A 470 -30.05 15.62 -15.34
C ARG A 470 -30.49 17.08 -15.24
N GLU A 471 -31.78 17.29 -15.00
CA GLU A 471 -32.41 18.59 -14.85
C GLU A 471 -31.88 19.31 -13.61
N GLU A 472 -31.78 18.64 -12.46
CA GLU A 472 -31.21 19.20 -11.23
C GLU A 472 -29.74 19.61 -11.42
N ILE A 473 -28.94 18.75 -12.09
CA ILE A 473 -27.55 19.04 -12.43
C ILE A 473 -27.45 20.28 -13.32
N MET A 474 -28.29 20.37 -14.35
CA MET A 474 -28.32 21.52 -15.26
C MET A 474 -28.75 22.81 -14.55
N GLU A 475 -29.71 22.76 -13.64
CA GLU A 475 -30.15 23.92 -12.86
C GLU A 475 -29.03 24.40 -11.93
N ALA A 476 -28.36 23.52 -11.22
CA ALA A 476 -27.22 23.86 -10.39
C ALA A 476 -26.07 24.48 -11.22
N ALA A 477 -25.81 23.94 -12.40
CA ALA A 477 -24.80 24.48 -13.32
C ALA A 477 -25.17 25.86 -13.86
N LYS A 478 -26.45 26.15 -14.11
CA LYS A 478 -26.94 27.47 -14.49
C LYS A 478 -26.71 28.48 -13.37
N LYS A 479 -27.09 28.14 -12.13
CA LYS A 479 -26.85 28.99 -10.95
C LYS A 479 -25.36 29.29 -10.75
N ALA A 480 -24.47 28.32 -11.08
CA ALA A 480 -23.01 28.49 -11.02
C ALA A 480 -22.42 29.15 -12.29
N SER A 481 -23.22 29.62 -13.25
CA SER A 481 -22.76 30.24 -14.50
C SER A 481 -21.77 29.38 -15.31
N ILE A 482 -21.94 28.04 -15.28
CA ILE A 482 -21.08 27.12 -16.05
C ILE A 482 -21.84 26.39 -17.17
N HIS A 483 -23.18 26.42 -17.16
CA HIS A 483 -24.04 25.73 -18.11
C HIS A 483 -23.71 26.06 -19.57
N ASP A 484 -23.64 27.35 -19.91
CA ASP A 484 -23.43 27.81 -21.29
C ASP A 484 -22.06 27.30 -21.80
N PHE A 485 -21.03 27.38 -20.99
CA PHE A 485 -19.73 26.82 -21.31
C PHE A 485 -19.82 25.30 -21.58
N ILE A 486 -20.48 24.56 -20.68
CA ILE A 486 -20.63 23.09 -20.84
C ILE A 486 -21.33 22.76 -22.17
N MET A 487 -22.33 23.56 -22.57
CA MET A 487 -23.05 23.38 -23.83
C MET A 487 -22.21 23.69 -25.08
N THR A 488 -21.10 24.42 -24.95
CA THR A 488 -20.14 24.61 -26.07
C THR A 488 -19.26 23.40 -26.30
N LEU A 489 -19.15 22.49 -25.34
CA LEU A 489 -18.33 21.29 -25.46
C LEU A 489 -18.99 20.24 -26.35
N SER A 490 -18.21 19.47 -27.09
CA SER A 490 -18.69 18.51 -28.10
C SER A 490 -19.64 17.43 -27.55
N LYS A 491 -19.47 17.04 -26.27
CA LYS A 491 -20.32 16.07 -25.56
C LYS A 491 -21.15 16.72 -24.44
N GLY A 492 -21.15 18.06 -24.35
CA GLY A 492 -21.86 18.77 -23.28
C GLY A 492 -21.48 18.25 -21.88
N TYR A 493 -22.48 17.93 -21.08
CA TYR A 493 -22.30 17.40 -19.72
C TYR A 493 -21.63 16.01 -19.65
N ASP A 494 -21.63 15.25 -20.74
CA ASP A 494 -21.00 13.92 -20.84
C ASP A 494 -19.52 14.04 -21.30
N THR A 495 -18.99 15.26 -21.36
CA THR A 495 -17.58 15.50 -21.61
C THR A 495 -16.76 14.99 -20.43
N GLU A 496 -15.80 14.10 -20.70
CA GLU A 496 -14.85 13.59 -19.71
C GLU A 496 -13.84 14.68 -19.36
N VAL A 497 -13.65 14.89 -18.07
CA VAL A 497 -12.62 15.77 -17.54
C VAL A 497 -11.31 14.97 -17.48
N GLY A 498 -10.24 15.52 -18.03
CA GLY A 498 -8.90 14.90 -17.98
C GLY A 498 -8.38 14.72 -16.55
N GLU A 499 -7.24 14.05 -16.41
CA GLU A 499 -6.59 13.86 -15.12
C GLU A 499 -6.45 15.19 -14.39
N LEU A 500 -6.91 15.26 -13.13
CA LEU A 500 -6.90 16.46 -12.28
C LEU A 500 -7.60 17.69 -12.90
N GLY A 501 -8.42 17.49 -13.95
CA GLY A 501 -9.14 18.56 -14.63
C GLY A 501 -8.28 19.40 -15.57
N ASP A 502 -7.14 18.92 -16.05
CA ASP A 502 -6.18 19.67 -16.88
C ASP A 502 -6.79 20.26 -18.18
N THR A 503 -7.95 19.75 -18.59
CA THR A 503 -8.69 20.26 -19.75
C THR A 503 -9.54 21.49 -19.45
N LEU A 504 -9.71 21.89 -18.18
CA LEU A 504 -10.52 23.00 -17.74
C LEU A 504 -9.67 24.10 -17.10
N SER A 505 -10.02 25.35 -17.34
CA SER A 505 -9.41 26.49 -16.67
C SER A 505 -9.73 26.51 -15.16
N GLY A 506 -8.92 27.22 -14.37
CA GLY A 506 -9.15 27.36 -12.93
C GLY A 506 -10.54 27.93 -12.60
N GLY A 507 -11.03 28.87 -13.40
CA GLY A 507 -12.37 29.45 -13.22
C GLY A 507 -13.50 28.46 -13.54
N GLU A 508 -13.34 27.58 -14.52
CA GLU A 508 -14.32 26.52 -14.85
C GLU A 508 -14.37 25.47 -13.75
N LYS A 509 -13.21 25.00 -13.25
CA LYS A 509 -13.14 24.10 -12.09
C LYS A 509 -13.87 24.69 -10.89
N GLN A 510 -13.62 25.95 -10.58
CA GLN A 510 -14.23 26.64 -9.45
C GLN A 510 -15.76 26.75 -9.58
N ARG A 511 -16.28 27.06 -10.77
CA ARG A 511 -17.72 27.09 -11.04
C ARG A 511 -18.37 25.70 -10.92
N ILE A 512 -17.67 24.62 -11.28
CA ILE A 512 -18.14 23.24 -11.00
C ILE A 512 -18.22 22.99 -9.50
N GLY A 513 -17.24 23.45 -8.70
CA GLY A 513 -17.30 23.40 -7.24
C GLY A 513 -18.50 24.14 -6.65
N ILE A 514 -18.81 25.31 -7.18
CA ILE A 514 -19.99 26.09 -6.79
C ILE A 514 -21.29 25.39 -7.20
N ALA A 515 -21.32 24.76 -8.41
CA ALA A 515 -22.47 23.95 -8.84
C ALA A 515 -22.74 22.77 -7.89
N ARG A 516 -21.70 22.12 -7.36
CA ARG A 516 -21.84 21.11 -6.30
C ARG A 516 -22.55 21.66 -5.06
N ALA A 517 -22.14 22.84 -4.59
CA ALA A 517 -22.74 23.47 -3.41
C ALA A 517 -24.21 23.84 -3.64
N PHE A 518 -24.59 24.28 -4.84
CA PHE A 518 -26.00 24.52 -5.17
C PHE A 518 -26.82 23.24 -5.29
N LEU A 519 -26.23 22.15 -5.82
CA LEU A 519 -26.90 20.86 -5.98
C LEU A 519 -27.11 20.14 -4.64
N HIS A 520 -26.23 20.35 -3.66
CA HIS A 520 -26.31 19.69 -2.35
C HIS A 520 -27.53 20.12 -1.52
N GLU A 521 -28.10 21.31 -1.78
CA GLU A 521 -29.34 21.83 -1.14
C GLU A 521 -29.28 21.94 0.40
N CYS A 522 -28.07 22.02 1.00
CA CYS A 522 -27.87 22.18 2.43
C CYS A 522 -28.24 23.62 2.93
N PRO A 523 -28.56 23.79 4.25
CA PRO A 523 -28.84 25.08 4.83
C PRO A 523 -27.62 25.98 5.02
N LEU A 524 -26.40 25.44 5.14
CA LEU A 524 -25.16 26.18 5.35
C LEU A 524 -24.18 25.99 4.20
N ILE A 525 -23.79 27.06 3.53
CA ILE A 525 -22.80 27.05 2.45
C ILE A 525 -21.55 27.79 2.89
N LEU A 526 -20.40 27.12 2.88
CA LEU A 526 -19.09 27.68 3.21
C LEU A 526 -18.28 27.85 1.92
N LEU A 527 -17.84 29.07 1.62
CA LEU A 527 -17.14 29.39 0.38
C LEU A 527 -15.77 30.00 0.70
N ASP A 528 -14.71 29.30 0.31
CA ASP A 528 -13.32 29.73 0.51
C ASP A 528 -12.75 30.31 -0.79
N GLU A 529 -12.69 31.63 -0.87
CA GLU A 529 -12.25 32.41 -2.03
C GLU A 529 -12.90 31.99 -3.37
N PRO A 530 -14.25 31.88 -3.46
CA PRO A 530 -14.96 31.25 -4.58
C PRO A 530 -14.82 32.01 -5.91
N THR A 531 -14.27 33.22 -5.90
CA THR A 531 -14.15 34.09 -7.08
C THR A 531 -12.69 34.40 -7.43
N SER A 532 -11.70 33.79 -6.77
CA SER A 532 -10.28 34.14 -6.93
C SER A 532 -9.78 33.96 -8.37
N ASN A 533 -10.28 32.98 -9.10
CA ASN A 533 -9.89 32.64 -10.47
C ASN A 533 -10.91 33.09 -11.53
N LEU A 534 -11.83 34.00 -11.18
CA LEU A 534 -12.88 34.45 -12.08
C LEU A 534 -12.64 35.88 -12.58
N ASP A 535 -13.08 36.13 -13.80
CA ASP A 535 -13.23 37.49 -14.32
C ASP A 535 -14.42 38.23 -13.66
N SER A 536 -14.47 39.55 -13.77
CA SER A 536 -15.45 40.39 -13.10
C SER A 536 -16.90 40.09 -13.53
N LEU A 537 -17.13 39.62 -14.77
CA LEU A 537 -18.47 39.28 -15.26
C LEU A 537 -18.99 38.01 -14.58
N ASN A 538 -18.20 36.97 -14.62
CA ASN A 538 -18.53 35.68 -13.98
C ASN A 538 -18.61 35.83 -12.46
N GLU A 539 -17.72 36.63 -11.82
CA GLU A 539 -17.81 37.00 -10.42
C GLU A 539 -19.17 37.61 -10.11
N GLY A 540 -19.60 38.62 -10.88
CA GLY A 540 -20.88 39.29 -10.67
C GLY A 540 -22.10 38.38 -10.78
N ILE A 541 -22.09 37.42 -11.74
CA ILE A 541 -23.19 36.47 -11.91
C ILE A 541 -23.28 35.51 -10.72
N ILE A 542 -22.14 34.98 -10.28
CA ILE A 542 -22.09 34.06 -9.13
C ILE A 542 -22.51 34.74 -7.84
N LEU A 543 -22.02 35.96 -7.59
CA LEU A 543 -22.41 36.75 -6.42
C LEU A 543 -23.91 37.08 -6.40
N LYS A 544 -24.51 37.35 -7.57
CA LYS A 544 -25.96 37.51 -7.71
C LYS A 544 -26.70 36.21 -7.38
N SER A 545 -26.26 35.06 -7.94
CA SER A 545 -26.88 33.75 -7.66
C SER A 545 -26.77 33.37 -6.18
N LEU A 546 -25.66 33.69 -5.53
CA LEU A 546 -25.50 33.51 -4.08
C LEU A 546 -26.48 34.34 -3.29
N LYS A 547 -26.67 35.61 -3.67
CA LYS A 547 -27.62 36.52 -3.01
C LYS A 547 -29.08 36.04 -3.13
N GLU A 548 -29.47 35.58 -4.32
CA GLU A 548 -30.78 34.99 -4.56
C GLU A 548 -30.99 33.67 -3.77
N SER A 549 -29.93 32.89 -3.58
CA SER A 549 -29.97 31.63 -2.81
C SER A 549 -30.00 31.85 -1.30
N ALA A 550 -29.44 32.96 -0.81
CA ALA A 550 -29.32 33.25 0.62
C ALA A 550 -30.67 33.57 1.31
N GLU A 551 -31.76 33.84 0.57
CA GLU A 551 -33.10 34.00 1.17
C GLU A 551 -33.55 32.70 1.92
N LYS A 552 -32.98 31.56 1.58
CA LYS A 552 -33.31 30.24 2.18
C LYS A 552 -32.10 29.53 2.78
N LYS A 553 -30.90 30.09 2.63
CA LYS A 553 -29.63 29.45 3.05
C LYS A 553 -28.72 30.43 3.75
N THR A 554 -27.96 29.98 4.70
CA THR A 554 -26.90 30.75 5.35
C THR A 554 -25.60 30.56 4.56
N VAL A 555 -24.95 31.66 4.21
CA VAL A 555 -23.71 31.61 3.40
C VAL A 555 -22.57 32.27 4.17
N VAL A 556 -21.46 31.61 4.26
CA VAL A 556 -20.19 32.19 4.74
C VAL A 556 -19.26 32.36 3.56
N LEU A 557 -18.87 33.60 3.30
CA LEU A 557 -18.03 33.96 2.16
C LEU A 557 -16.70 34.50 2.65
N VAL A 558 -15.66 33.78 2.39
CA VAL A 558 -14.29 34.19 2.70
C VAL A 558 -13.62 34.73 1.45
N SER A 559 -13.08 35.96 1.52
CA SER A 559 -12.32 36.56 0.43
C SER A 559 -11.38 37.65 0.91
N HIS A 560 -10.31 37.87 0.15
CA HIS A 560 -9.44 39.04 0.30
C HIS A 560 -9.86 40.20 -0.62
N ARG A 561 -10.87 40.01 -1.50
CA ARG A 561 -11.38 41.03 -2.43
C ARG A 561 -12.53 41.80 -1.81
N VAL A 562 -12.44 43.13 -1.82
CA VAL A 562 -13.52 44.02 -1.34
C VAL A 562 -14.77 43.91 -2.22
N SER A 563 -14.62 43.70 -3.54
CA SER A 563 -15.74 43.50 -4.47
C SER A 563 -16.62 42.32 -4.08
N THR A 564 -16.03 41.22 -3.65
CA THR A 564 -16.72 40.00 -3.22
C THR A 564 -17.51 40.23 -1.93
N MET A 565 -17.06 41.14 -1.06
CA MET A 565 -17.76 41.48 0.21
C MET A 565 -19.03 42.33 0.01
N ASN A 566 -19.23 42.94 -1.15
CA ASN A 566 -20.41 43.80 -1.42
C ASN A 566 -21.75 43.06 -1.40
N VAL A 567 -21.76 41.74 -1.49
CA VAL A 567 -22.98 40.93 -1.41
C VAL A 567 -23.30 40.47 0.01
N ALA A 568 -22.36 40.62 0.94
CA ALA A 568 -22.53 40.19 2.32
C ALA A 568 -23.46 41.15 3.09
N ASP A 569 -24.35 40.59 3.90
CA ASP A 569 -25.22 41.34 4.81
C ASP A 569 -24.43 41.85 6.04
N VAL A 570 -23.44 41.05 6.46
CA VAL A 570 -22.55 41.37 7.57
C VAL A 570 -21.12 41.03 7.15
N VAL A 571 -20.19 41.93 7.39
CA VAL A 571 -18.78 41.74 7.08
C VAL A 571 -17.95 41.80 8.37
N TYR A 572 -17.16 40.75 8.62
CA TYR A 572 -16.18 40.74 9.69
C TYR A 572 -14.78 40.85 9.09
N GLU A 573 -13.95 41.69 9.71
CA GLU A 573 -12.54 41.78 9.36
C GLU A 573 -11.73 40.87 10.28
N MET A 574 -10.91 39.97 9.70
CA MET A 574 -10.05 39.08 10.46
C MET A 574 -8.61 39.50 10.34
N LYS A 575 -7.98 39.87 11.44
CA LYS A 575 -6.56 40.22 11.53
C LYS A 575 -5.86 39.32 12.52
N ASN A 576 -4.87 38.57 12.06
CA ASN A 576 -4.04 37.66 12.88
C ASN A 576 -4.88 36.74 13.79
N GLY A 577 -5.89 36.08 13.23
CA GLY A 577 -6.75 35.15 13.97
C GLY A 577 -7.70 35.80 14.98
N ARG A 578 -7.92 37.13 14.91
CA ARG A 578 -8.83 37.88 15.76
C ARG A 578 -9.78 38.71 14.93
N ILE A 579 -10.99 38.97 15.45
CA ILE A 579 -11.91 39.97 14.86
C ILE A 579 -11.40 41.35 15.21
N SER A 580 -11.36 42.26 14.22
CA SER A 580 -11.05 43.68 14.40
C SER A 580 -12.27 44.53 14.09
#